data_a57b506290b0e6d4837cd8edb7e5b882
#
_entry.id   a57b506290b0e6d4837cd8edb7e5b882
#
_cell.length_a   1.000
_cell.length_b   1.000
_cell.length_c   1.000
_cell.angle_alpha   90.00
_cell.angle_beta   90.00
_cell.angle_gamma   90.00
#
_symmetry.space_group_name_H-M   'P 1'
#
loop_
_entity.id
_entity.type
_entity.pdbx_description
1 polymer ?
#
loop_
_entity_poly.entity_id
_entity_poly.type
_entity_poly.pdbx_seq_one_letter_code
_entity_poly.pdbx_strand_id
1 'polypeptide(L)'
;TVLLVQPNAYPKVIQIGSALEDLQHAVDGDIEAVYPFEDSVGVICNEEGKLRGLPANRALRDEGGHIYDVIAGSFLVVGLGEEDFCSLSAEQIDKFEALFHQPEAFVRMGHSITAVPIPDSVLQARDEHRDAPKLTHSSHDDR
;
A
#
# COMPACT_ATOMS: atom_id res chain seq x y z
N THR A 1 -4.83 -5.84 13.87
CA THR A 1 -3.79 -4.85 13.54
C THR A 1 -3.09 -5.24 12.25
N VAL A 2 -3.14 -4.39 11.27
CA VAL A 2 -2.52 -4.64 9.98
C VAL A 2 -1.84 -3.36 9.51
N LEU A 3 -1.09 -3.48 8.42
CA LEU A 3 -0.40 -2.32 7.84
C LEU A 3 -1.12 -1.93 6.56
N LEU A 4 -1.53 -0.67 6.46
CA LEU A 4 -2.14 -0.12 5.25
C LEU A 4 -1.11 0.69 4.49
N VAL A 5 -0.91 0.36 3.22
CA VAL A 5 0.03 1.08 2.37
C VAL A 5 -0.75 1.69 1.21
N GLN A 6 -0.75 3.02 1.16
CA GLN A 6 -1.47 3.77 0.14
C GLN A 6 -0.49 4.47 -0.79
N PRO A 7 -0.88 4.71 -2.05
CA PRO A 7 0.00 5.43 -2.96
C PRO A 7 0.32 6.82 -2.41
N ASN A 8 1.56 7.24 -2.58
CA ASN A 8 2.01 8.58 -2.22
C ASN A 8 1.91 8.89 -0.72
N ALA A 9 1.92 7.87 0.11
CA ALA A 9 1.80 8.06 1.56
C ALA A 9 2.67 7.04 2.30
N TYR A 10 3.07 7.39 3.51
CA TYR A 10 3.78 6.46 4.38
C TYR A 10 2.80 5.38 4.87
N PRO A 11 3.32 4.17 5.14
CA PRO A 11 2.46 3.12 5.69
C PRO A 11 1.82 3.53 7.01
N LYS A 12 0.64 2.99 7.28
CA LYS A 12 -0.10 3.25 8.52
C LYS A 12 -0.48 1.95 9.18
N VAL A 13 -0.32 1.90 10.49
CA VAL A 13 -0.82 0.77 11.28
C VAL A 13 -2.28 1.06 11.58
N ILE A 14 -3.16 0.15 11.19
CA ILE A 14 -4.60 0.34 11.41
C ILE A 14 -5.22 -0.90 12.05
N GLN A 15 -6.37 -0.69 12.65
CA GLN A 15 -7.21 -1.78 13.13
C GLN A 15 -8.31 -1.97 12.09
N ILE A 16 -8.51 -3.21 11.67
CA ILE A 16 -9.50 -3.52 10.66
C ILE A 16 -10.14 -4.85 11.00
N GLY A 17 -11.43 -4.99 10.69
CA GLY A 17 -12.08 -6.28 10.84
C GLY A 17 -11.57 -7.26 9.80
N SER A 18 -11.73 -8.54 10.07
CA SER A 18 -11.27 -9.59 9.17
C SER A 18 -12.33 -10.03 8.18
N ALA A 19 -13.51 -9.43 8.21
CA ALA A 19 -14.55 -9.78 7.27
C ALA A 19 -14.16 -9.37 5.87
N LEU A 20 -14.63 -10.13 4.89
CA LEU A 20 -14.32 -9.84 3.49
C LEU A 20 -14.65 -8.40 3.10
N GLU A 21 -15.81 -7.91 3.55
CA GLU A 21 -16.23 -6.55 3.22
C GLU A 21 -15.25 -5.50 3.73
N ASP A 22 -14.66 -5.73 4.91
CA ASP A 22 -13.69 -4.80 5.47
C ASP A 22 -12.44 -4.74 4.60
N LEU A 23 -11.98 -5.90 4.14
CA LEU A 23 -10.81 -5.99 3.28
C LEU A 23 -11.09 -5.36 1.92
N GLN A 24 -12.27 -5.65 1.36
CA GLN A 24 -12.66 -5.07 0.07
C GLN A 24 -12.74 -3.55 0.15
N HIS A 25 -13.26 -3.03 1.25
CA HIS A 25 -13.35 -1.59 1.43
C HIS A 25 -11.95 -0.96 1.47
N ALA A 26 -11.02 -1.60 2.15
CA ALA A 26 -9.66 -1.07 2.28
C ALA A 26 -8.94 -0.97 0.94
N VAL A 27 -9.19 -1.91 0.03
CA VAL A 27 -8.53 -1.91 -1.28
C VAL A 27 -9.44 -1.43 -2.41
N ASP A 28 -10.64 -0.99 -2.07
CA ASP A 28 -11.59 -0.42 -3.03
C ASP A 28 -12.02 -1.39 -4.12
N GLY A 29 -12.31 -2.62 -3.74
CA GLY A 29 -12.81 -3.63 -4.69
C GLY A 29 -12.51 -5.04 -4.23
N ASP A 30 -12.68 -5.98 -5.14
CA ASP A 30 -12.42 -7.38 -4.85
C ASP A 30 -10.96 -7.58 -4.50
N ILE A 31 -10.70 -8.52 -3.62
CA ILE A 31 -9.34 -8.72 -3.10
C ILE A 31 -8.63 -9.87 -3.80
N GLU A 32 -7.32 -9.71 -3.86
CA GLU A 32 -6.42 -10.77 -4.25
C GLU A 32 -5.36 -10.85 -3.15
N ALA A 33 -5.03 -12.06 -2.73
CA ALA A 33 -3.97 -12.25 -1.74
C ALA A 33 -2.75 -12.80 -2.45
N VAL A 34 -1.60 -12.17 -2.23
CA VAL A 34 -0.34 -12.66 -2.77
C VAL A 34 0.64 -12.84 -1.62
N TYR A 35 1.63 -13.68 -1.82
CA TYR A 35 2.54 -14.09 -0.75
C TYR A 35 3.99 -13.90 -1.21
N PRO A 36 4.44 -12.65 -1.33
CA PRO A 36 5.77 -12.37 -1.89
C PRO A 36 6.93 -12.58 -0.93
N PHE A 37 6.65 -12.93 0.33
CA PHE A 37 7.69 -13.06 1.35
C PHE A 37 7.71 -14.45 1.94
N GLU A 38 8.86 -14.84 2.49
CA GLU A 38 8.97 -16.10 3.21
C GLU A 38 8.32 -16.00 4.59
N ASP A 39 8.16 -14.80 5.10
CA ASP A 39 7.51 -14.56 6.38
C ASP A 39 6.05 -14.99 6.34
N SER A 40 5.48 -15.25 7.50
CA SER A 40 4.07 -15.62 7.61
C SER A 40 3.18 -14.39 7.50
N VAL A 41 3.27 -13.72 6.37
CA VAL A 41 2.45 -12.55 6.06
C VAL A 41 1.91 -12.65 4.64
N GLY A 42 0.79 -12.01 4.40
CA GLY A 42 0.23 -11.90 3.07
C GLY A 42 0.00 -10.45 2.71
N VAL A 43 -0.10 -10.19 1.42
CA VAL A 43 -0.42 -8.88 0.89
C VAL A 43 -1.81 -8.98 0.26
N ILE A 44 -2.73 -8.15 0.72
CA ILE A 44 -4.11 -8.10 0.21
C ILE A 44 -4.21 -6.86 -0.67
N CYS A 45 -4.47 -7.05 -1.94
CA CYS A 45 -4.55 -5.95 -2.89
C CYS A 45 -5.81 -6.06 -3.73
N ASN A 46 -6.06 -5.04 -4.54
CA ASN A 46 -7.22 -5.03 -5.43
C ASN A 46 -6.95 -6.00 -6.58
N GLU A 47 -7.86 -6.93 -6.81
CA GLU A 47 -7.72 -7.95 -7.82
C GLU A 47 -7.57 -7.35 -9.23
N GLU A 48 -8.21 -6.22 -9.47
CA GLU A 48 -8.21 -5.59 -10.79
C GLU A 48 -7.50 -4.25 -10.82
N GLY A 49 -6.61 -4.01 -9.84
CA GLY A 49 -5.99 -2.69 -9.71
C GLY A 49 -5.35 -2.18 -10.99
N LYS A 50 -4.57 -3.02 -11.66
CA LYS A 50 -3.90 -2.60 -12.89
C LYS A 50 -4.89 -2.39 -14.03
N LEU A 51 -5.88 -3.26 -14.14
CA LEU A 51 -6.89 -3.13 -15.18
C LEU A 51 -7.75 -1.89 -14.99
N ARG A 52 -8.01 -1.53 -13.75
CA ARG A 52 -8.80 -0.34 -13.43
C ARG A 52 -7.98 0.95 -13.48
N GLY A 53 -6.68 0.83 -13.72
CA GLY A 53 -5.83 2.01 -13.77
C GLY A 53 -5.59 2.66 -12.41
N LEU A 54 -5.66 1.90 -11.33
CA LEU A 54 -5.35 2.44 -10.02
C LEU A 54 -3.89 2.87 -9.97
N PRO A 55 -3.55 3.89 -9.18
CA PRO A 55 -2.17 4.37 -9.14
C PRO A 55 -1.19 3.31 -8.72
N ALA A 56 -0.04 3.25 -9.36
CA ALA A 56 1.05 2.38 -8.93
C ALA A 56 1.50 2.83 -7.54
N ASN A 57 1.70 1.87 -6.66
CA ASN A 57 1.93 2.14 -5.24
C ASN A 57 3.34 1.79 -4.80
N ARG A 58 3.68 0.53 -4.83
CA ARG A 58 5.01 0.05 -4.40
C ARG A 58 5.47 -1.04 -5.33
N ALA A 59 6.77 -1.11 -5.55
CA ALA A 59 7.39 -2.18 -6.31
C ALA A 59 7.66 -3.37 -5.41
N LEU A 60 7.50 -4.57 -5.95
CA LEU A 60 7.96 -5.79 -5.30
C LEU A 60 9.27 -6.19 -5.94
N ARG A 61 10.29 -6.43 -5.12
CA ARG A 61 11.63 -6.71 -5.59
C ARG A 61 12.08 -8.09 -5.16
N ASP A 62 12.93 -8.70 -5.98
CA ASP A 62 13.52 -9.99 -5.63
C ASP A 62 14.77 -9.76 -4.75
N GLU A 63 15.47 -10.83 -4.44
CA GLU A 63 16.66 -10.75 -3.58
C GLU A 63 17.76 -9.89 -4.18
N GLY A 64 17.83 -9.81 -5.49
CA GLY A 64 18.82 -8.99 -6.18
C GLY A 64 18.41 -7.53 -6.32
N GLY A 65 17.25 -7.16 -5.79
CA GLY A 65 16.76 -5.80 -5.89
C GLY A 65 16.02 -5.49 -7.18
N HIS A 66 15.79 -6.50 -8.01
CA HIS A 66 15.10 -6.29 -9.29
C HIS A 66 13.59 -6.29 -9.10
N ILE A 67 12.93 -5.35 -9.74
CA ILE A 67 11.47 -5.25 -9.69
C ILE A 67 10.87 -6.35 -10.54
N TYR A 68 10.01 -7.16 -9.93
CA TYR A 68 9.32 -8.22 -10.68
C TYR A 68 7.82 -7.97 -10.75
N ASP A 69 7.29 -7.05 -9.95
CA ASP A 69 5.89 -6.68 -9.99
C ASP A 69 5.70 -5.32 -9.32
N VAL A 70 4.57 -4.68 -9.60
CA VAL A 70 4.20 -3.41 -8.98
C VAL A 70 2.76 -3.55 -8.54
N ILE A 71 2.49 -3.19 -7.29
CA ILE A 71 1.13 -3.23 -6.77
C ILE A 71 0.44 -1.91 -7.09
N ALA A 72 -0.73 -1.99 -7.70
CA ALA A 72 -1.54 -0.82 -8.04
C ALA A 72 -2.64 -0.65 -7.00
N GLY A 73 -2.82 0.56 -6.51
CA GLY A 73 -3.82 0.86 -5.50
C GLY A 73 -3.34 0.57 -4.09
N SER A 74 -4.19 0.87 -3.13
CA SER A 74 -3.90 0.60 -1.71
C SER A 74 -3.82 -0.90 -1.46
N PHE A 75 -2.98 -1.31 -0.53
CA PHE A 75 -2.91 -2.72 -0.14
C PHE A 75 -2.69 -2.83 1.36
N LEU A 76 -2.94 -4.03 1.86
CA LEU A 76 -2.75 -4.34 3.27
C LEU A 76 -1.66 -5.40 3.40
N VAL A 77 -0.86 -5.29 4.46
CA VAL A 77 0.03 -6.38 4.88
C VAL A 77 -0.60 -6.97 6.11
N VAL A 78 -0.88 -8.27 6.08
CA VAL A 78 -1.60 -8.96 7.15
C VAL A 78 -0.81 -10.18 7.60
N GLY A 79 -1.06 -10.63 8.83
CA GLY A 79 -0.46 -11.87 9.29
C GLY A 79 -1.22 -13.07 8.74
N LEU A 80 -0.56 -14.21 8.69
CA LEU A 80 -1.18 -15.46 8.26
C LEU A 80 -1.38 -16.36 9.48
N GLY A 81 -2.63 -16.69 9.77
CA GLY A 81 -2.99 -17.64 10.80
C GLY A 81 -3.16 -19.02 10.20
N GLU A 82 -3.62 -19.96 11.01
CA GLU A 82 -3.80 -21.32 10.54
C GLU A 82 -4.90 -21.45 9.49
N GLU A 83 -5.95 -20.70 9.64
CA GLU A 83 -7.10 -20.79 8.75
C GLU A 83 -7.50 -19.47 8.10
N ASP A 84 -6.95 -18.37 8.55
CA ASP A 84 -7.39 -17.06 8.08
C ASP A 84 -6.29 -16.04 8.30
N PHE A 85 -6.52 -14.84 7.78
CA PHE A 85 -5.61 -13.72 8.01
C PHE A 85 -5.73 -13.27 9.46
N CYS A 86 -4.65 -12.79 10.01
CA CYS A 86 -4.63 -12.36 11.39
C CYS A 86 -3.81 -11.09 11.53
N SER A 87 -3.69 -10.61 12.76
CA SER A 87 -2.92 -9.41 13.05
C SER A 87 -1.44 -9.67 12.85
N LEU A 88 -0.73 -8.62 12.47
CA LEU A 88 0.73 -8.66 12.41
C LEU A 88 1.29 -8.60 13.83
N SER A 89 2.41 -9.27 14.06
CA SER A 89 3.15 -9.10 15.30
C SER A 89 3.89 -7.75 15.28
N ALA A 90 4.38 -7.32 16.43
CA ALA A 90 5.14 -6.09 16.50
C ALA A 90 6.38 -6.13 15.62
N GLU A 91 7.06 -7.27 15.59
CA GLU A 91 8.24 -7.43 14.74
C GLU A 91 7.90 -7.35 13.26
N GLN A 92 6.77 -7.94 12.87
CA GLN A 92 6.31 -7.88 11.50
C GLN A 92 5.93 -6.47 11.09
N ILE A 93 5.28 -5.73 11.99
CA ILE A 93 4.94 -4.34 11.73
C ILE A 93 6.21 -3.53 11.46
N ASP A 94 7.21 -3.67 12.33
CA ASP A 94 8.45 -2.93 12.16
C ASP A 94 9.14 -3.28 10.86
N LYS A 95 9.21 -4.56 10.54
CA LYS A 95 9.87 -5.03 9.33
C LYS A 95 9.21 -4.51 8.06
N PHE A 96 7.89 -4.65 7.98
CA PHE A 96 7.19 -4.30 6.75
C PHE A 96 6.90 -2.81 6.65
N GLU A 97 6.78 -2.11 7.77
CA GLU A 97 6.74 -0.67 7.73
C GLU A 97 8.05 -0.13 7.15
N ALA A 98 9.18 -0.66 7.58
CA ALA A 98 10.48 -0.25 7.05
C ALA A 98 10.61 -0.59 5.57
N LEU A 99 10.16 -1.78 5.17
CA LEU A 99 10.26 -2.22 3.79
C LEU A 99 9.46 -1.34 2.83
N PHE A 100 8.26 -0.95 3.23
CA PHE A 100 7.37 -0.16 2.39
C PHE A 100 7.33 1.31 2.79
N HIS A 101 8.24 1.73 3.63
CA HIS A 101 8.20 3.08 4.20
C HIS A 101 8.13 4.16 3.14
N GLN A 102 9.02 4.11 2.16
CA GLN A 102 9.17 5.20 1.20
C GLN A 102 8.22 5.05 0.03
N PRO A 103 7.29 6.01 -0.16
CA PRO A 103 6.46 6.02 -1.34
C PRO A 103 7.30 6.15 -2.60
N GLU A 104 6.82 5.57 -3.68
CA GLU A 104 7.58 5.49 -4.93
C GLU A 104 6.77 6.07 -6.09
N ALA A 105 7.47 6.75 -6.99
CA ALA A 105 6.92 7.15 -8.28
C ALA A 105 7.49 6.20 -9.32
N PHE A 106 6.74 5.95 -10.37
CA PHE A 106 7.14 4.97 -11.39
C PHE A 106 7.27 5.65 -12.74
N VAL A 107 8.40 5.40 -13.39
CA VAL A 107 8.72 5.99 -14.68
C VAL A 107 8.93 4.86 -15.67
N ARG A 108 8.24 4.95 -16.80
CA ARG A 108 8.43 3.96 -17.87
C ARG A 108 9.54 4.47 -18.79
N MET A 109 10.52 3.63 -19.03
CA MET A 109 11.63 3.95 -19.94
C MET A 109 11.74 2.80 -20.93
N GLY A 110 11.12 2.97 -22.10
CA GLY A 110 11.08 1.91 -23.09
C GLY A 110 10.25 0.75 -22.59
N HIS A 111 10.85 -0.40 -22.45
CA HIS A 111 10.17 -1.61 -21.97
C HIS A 111 10.38 -1.82 -20.47
N SER A 112 11.11 -0.93 -19.81
CA SER A 112 11.38 -1.08 -18.39
C SER A 112 10.60 -0.08 -17.57
N ILE A 113 10.39 -0.44 -16.29
CA ILE A 113 9.79 0.47 -15.32
C ILE A 113 10.82 0.70 -14.23
N THR A 114 11.06 1.96 -13.91
CA THR A 114 11.97 2.35 -12.83
C THR A 114 11.16 2.95 -11.71
N ALA A 115 11.43 2.54 -10.49
CA ALA A 115 10.81 3.10 -9.30
C ALA A 115 11.77 4.12 -8.71
N VAL A 116 11.25 5.30 -8.40
CA VAL A 116 12.03 6.39 -7.83
C VAL A 116 11.39 6.80 -6.51
N PRO A 117 12.16 6.84 -5.42
CA PRO A 117 11.58 7.27 -4.14
C PRO A 117 11.06 8.70 -4.25
N ILE A 118 9.88 8.94 -3.70
CA ILE A 118 9.34 10.28 -3.63
C ILE A 118 10.01 10.96 -2.42
N PRO A 119 10.65 12.12 -2.61
CA PRO A 119 11.35 12.77 -1.49
C PRO A 119 10.39 13.15 -0.36
N ASP A 120 10.87 13.05 0.86
CA ASP A 120 10.08 13.40 2.04
C ASP A 120 9.57 14.84 1.97
N SER A 121 10.36 15.74 1.43
CA SER A 121 9.95 17.13 1.30
C SER A 121 8.69 17.29 0.43
N VAL A 122 8.56 16.46 -0.61
CA VAL A 122 7.39 16.48 -1.47
C VAL A 122 6.18 15.95 -0.71
N LEU A 123 6.37 14.88 0.06
CA LEU A 123 5.29 14.30 0.83
C LEU A 123 4.80 15.25 1.92
N GLN A 124 5.72 15.94 2.58
CA GLN A 124 5.36 16.91 3.60
C GLN A 124 4.60 18.09 2.99
N ALA A 125 5.02 18.55 1.83
CA ALA A 125 4.31 19.62 1.15
C ALA A 125 2.90 19.20 0.77
N ARG A 126 2.71 17.95 0.35
CA ARG A 126 1.38 17.43 0.04
C ARG A 126 0.49 17.38 1.28
N ASP A 127 1.05 16.95 2.40
CA ASP A 127 0.31 16.87 3.64
C ASP A 127 -0.09 18.27 4.14
N GLU A 128 0.81 19.22 4.06
CA GLU A 128 0.51 20.59 4.42
C GLU A 128 -0.58 21.15 3.54
N HIS A 129 -0.52 20.85 2.27
CA HIS A 129 -1.54 21.30 1.33
C HIS A 129 -2.90 20.66 1.62
N ARG A 130 -2.90 19.41 2.01
CA ARG A 130 -4.12 18.72 2.37
C ARG A 130 -4.76 19.28 3.61
N ASP A 131 -3.93 19.70 4.55
CA ASP A 131 -4.40 20.26 5.81
C ASP A 131 -4.76 21.71 5.68
N ALA A 132 -4.42 22.31 4.59
CA ALA A 132 -4.84 23.68 4.35
C ALA A 132 -6.34 23.65 4.36
N PRO A 133 -6.90 24.60 4.91
CA PRO A 133 -8.25 24.65 5.25
C PRO A 133 -9.11 24.07 4.29
N LYS A 134 -9.56 23.12 4.70
CA LYS A 134 -10.43 22.48 3.97
C LYS A 134 -11.44 23.39 3.64
N LEU A 135 -11.14 24.43 3.55
CA LEU A 135 -11.93 25.24 3.13
C LEU A 135 -13.13 24.86 2.86
N THR A 136 -13.40 24.67 2.98
CA THR A 136 -14.27 24.22 2.75
C THR A 136 -14.94 23.55 2.21
N HIS A 137 -14.72 23.22 2.23
CA HIS A 137 -15.36 22.33 1.71
C HIS A 137 -15.78 21.72 1.60
N SER A 138 -15.89 21.66 1.84
CA SER A 138 -16.31 20.84 1.70
C SER A 138 -16.50 20.14 1.32
N SER A 139 -16.46 20.03 1.53
CA SER A 139 -16.67 19.17 1.12
C SER A 139 -16.44 18.39 0.68
N HIS A 140 -16.14 18.19 0.73
CA HIS A 140 -15.90 17.29 0.25
C HIS A 140 -15.50 16.70 0.00
N ASP A 141 -15.30 16.66 0.05
CA ASP A 141 -14.86 15.96 -0.26
C ASP A 141 -14.16 15.57 -0.52
N ASP A 142 -13.90 15.66 -0.43
CA ASP A 142 -13.26 15.11 -0.76
C ASP A 142 -12.58 14.69 -0.80
N ARG A 143 -12.44 14.62 -0.69
CA ARG A 143 -11.87 13.91 -0.75
C ARG A 143 -11.63 13.40 -0.93
#